data_6a6367712c5dc07ea4d2b1ba58c19382
#
_entry.id   6a6367712c5dc07ea4d2b1ba58c19382
#
_cell.length_a   1.000
_cell.length_b   1.000
_cell.length_c   1.000
_cell.angle_alpha   90.00
_cell.angle_beta   90.00
_cell.angle_gamma   90.00
#
_symmetry.space_group_name_H-M   'P 1'
#
loop_
_entity.id
_entity.type
_entity.pdbx_description
1 polymer ?
#
loop_
_entity_poly.entity_id
_entity_poly.type
_entity_poly.pdbx_seq_one_letter_code
_entity_poly.pdbx_strand_id
1 'polypeptide(L)'
;MASSSSTANLHLNQWLGSDKPKMEDFNSDNRKMDEAVGAHFANEERHIRAEERLSWNAGIPVMGTYTGDGQSSQRITLGFRPYFGMVFAIDQAVVRVSGSNAILFTAFLGPNGASIGVSANETGFDAYYTPTAIGGRITNMNVSEIVYQYIFFR
;
A
#
# COMPACT_ATOMS: atom_id res chain seq x y z
N MET A 1 44.85 -26.83 25.15
CA MET A 1 43.60 -26.40 25.83
C MET A 1 42.85 -25.51 24.88
N ALA A 2 41.55 -25.65 24.80
CA ALA A 2 40.68 -24.68 24.17
C ALA A 2 40.94 -23.28 24.74
N SER A 3 40.36 -22.25 24.17
CA SER A 3 40.48 -20.87 24.67
C SER A 3 40.10 -20.78 26.16
N SER A 4 40.70 -19.81 26.86
CA SER A 4 40.40 -19.58 28.28
C SER A 4 39.03 -18.94 28.52
N SER A 5 38.40 -18.44 27.47
CA SER A 5 37.06 -17.84 27.53
C SER A 5 36.30 -17.99 26.19
N SER A 6 35.04 -17.60 26.18
CA SER A 6 34.22 -17.59 24.96
C SER A 6 33.31 -16.39 24.88
N THR A 7 32.88 -16.04 23.64
CA THR A 7 31.87 -14.98 23.40
C THR A 7 30.53 -15.36 23.98
N ALA A 8 29.75 -14.37 24.44
CA ALA A 8 28.47 -14.59 25.13
C ALA A 8 27.41 -15.23 24.27
N ASN A 9 27.31 -14.92 22.98
CA ASN A 9 26.21 -15.33 22.10
C ASN A 9 26.49 -16.64 21.34
N LEU A 10 27.59 -16.68 20.60
CA LEU A 10 27.92 -17.81 19.73
C LEU A 10 28.93 -18.77 20.38
N HIS A 11 29.39 -18.47 21.59
CA HIS A 11 30.40 -19.26 22.29
C HIS A 11 31.65 -19.51 21.44
N LEU A 12 32.07 -18.48 20.66
CA LEU A 12 33.30 -18.53 19.91
C LEU A 12 34.49 -18.40 20.86
N ASN A 13 35.63 -19.00 20.50
CA ASN A 13 36.81 -18.93 21.31
C ASN A 13 37.29 -17.48 21.50
N GLN A 14 37.62 -17.11 22.76
CA GLN A 14 38.30 -15.86 23.11
C GLN A 14 39.64 -16.19 23.70
N TRP A 15 40.73 -15.76 23.04
CA TRP A 15 42.10 -16.12 23.34
C TRP A 15 42.75 -15.12 24.30
N LEU A 16 43.41 -15.62 25.30
CA LEU A 16 44.35 -14.84 26.13
C LEU A 16 45.76 -15.07 25.63
N GLY A 17 46.70 -14.19 26.03
CA GLY A 17 48.08 -14.27 25.57
C GLY A 17 48.83 -15.54 25.98
N SER A 18 48.30 -16.29 26.96
CA SER A 18 48.79 -17.60 27.40
C SER A 18 48.22 -18.80 26.64
N ASP A 19 47.15 -18.60 25.87
CA ASP A 19 46.47 -19.67 25.16
C ASP A 19 47.26 -20.09 23.92
N LYS A 20 47.12 -21.35 23.53
CA LYS A 20 47.71 -21.93 22.32
C LYS A 20 46.64 -22.38 21.38
N PRO A 21 46.20 -21.51 20.44
CA PRO A 21 45.17 -21.85 19.48
C PRO A 21 45.54 -23.04 18.62
N LYS A 22 44.56 -23.91 18.36
CA LYS A 22 44.67 -25.05 17.46
C LYS A 22 43.76 -24.88 16.25
N MET A 23 44.06 -25.59 15.18
CA MET A 23 43.21 -25.59 13.96
C MET A 23 41.77 -26.03 14.26
N GLU A 24 41.58 -27.01 15.14
CA GLU A 24 40.28 -27.49 15.55
C GLU A 24 39.41 -26.41 16.22
N ASP A 25 40.04 -25.49 16.95
CA ASP A 25 39.36 -24.38 17.64
C ASP A 25 38.78 -23.40 16.59
N PHE A 26 39.59 -23.02 15.58
CA PHE A 26 39.14 -22.18 14.47
C PHE A 26 38.07 -22.86 13.63
N ASN A 27 38.20 -24.15 13.32
CA ASN A 27 37.22 -24.91 12.58
C ASN A 27 35.90 -25.06 13.36
N SER A 28 35.97 -25.14 14.69
CA SER A 28 34.80 -25.13 15.56
C SER A 28 34.07 -23.79 15.51
N ASP A 29 34.80 -22.68 15.59
CA ASP A 29 34.22 -21.33 15.51
C ASP A 29 33.58 -21.08 14.13
N ASN A 30 34.26 -21.49 13.05
CA ASN A 30 33.71 -21.38 11.71
C ASN A 30 32.40 -22.17 11.57
N ARG A 31 32.30 -23.39 12.11
CA ARG A 31 31.05 -24.14 12.10
C ARG A 31 29.94 -23.45 12.87
N LYS A 32 30.21 -22.92 14.06
CA LYS A 32 29.23 -22.18 14.86
C LYS A 32 28.71 -20.94 14.12
N MET A 33 29.59 -20.22 13.43
CA MET A 33 29.20 -19.07 12.61
C MET A 33 28.37 -19.49 11.41
N ASP A 34 28.79 -20.54 10.68
CA ASP A 34 28.08 -21.06 9.53
C ASP A 34 26.68 -21.55 9.91
N GLU A 35 26.55 -22.31 10.99
CA GLU A 35 25.28 -22.78 11.54
C GLU A 35 24.37 -21.62 11.94
N ALA A 36 24.90 -20.61 12.65
CA ALA A 36 24.11 -19.46 13.11
C ALA A 36 23.65 -18.58 11.95
N VAL A 37 24.54 -18.33 11.00
CA VAL A 37 24.25 -17.53 9.81
C VAL A 37 23.32 -18.30 8.88
N GLY A 38 23.57 -19.59 8.65
CA GLY A 38 22.71 -20.46 7.86
C GLY A 38 21.29 -20.54 8.42
N ALA A 39 21.17 -20.74 9.74
CA ALA A 39 19.87 -20.74 10.42
C ALA A 39 19.16 -19.38 10.31
N HIS A 40 19.90 -18.28 10.35
CA HIS A 40 19.34 -16.94 10.15
C HIS A 40 18.79 -16.77 8.73
N PHE A 41 19.58 -17.14 7.71
CA PHE A 41 19.12 -17.04 6.31
C PHE A 41 17.95 -17.97 5.99
N ALA A 42 17.89 -19.16 6.62
CA ALA A 42 16.81 -20.11 6.44
C ALA A 42 15.53 -19.72 7.22
N ASN A 43 15.60 -18.72 8.10
CA ASN A 43 14.45 -18.30 8.90
C ASN A 43 13.57 -17.33 8.10
N GLU A 44 12.62 -17.88 7.38
CA GLU A 44 11.66 -17.13 6.57
C GLU A 44 10.70 -16.25 7.41
N GLU A 45 10.49 -16.55 8.69
CA GLU A 45 9.65 -15.73 9.57
C GLU A 45 10.29 -14.39 9.94
N ARG A 46 11.62 -14.32 9.92
CA ARG A 46 12.39 -13.09 10.22
C ARG A 46 12.62 -12.22 9.01
N HIS A 47 12.42 -12.74 7.82
CA HIS A 47 12.65 -12.04 6.57
C HIS A 47 11.35 -11.91 5.79
N ILE A 48 11.03 -10.69 5.39
CA ILE A 48 9.88 -10.42 4.52
C ILE A 48 10.17 -11.00 3.14
N ARG A 49 9.37 -11.96 2.70
CA ARG A 49 9.44 -12.54 1.35
C ARG A 49 9.04 -11.51 0.30
N ALA A 50 9.46 -11.73 -0.93
CA ALA A 50 9.10 -10.86 -2.05
C ALA A 50 7.57 -10.77 -2.24
N GLU A 51 6.86 -11.89 -2.10
CA GLU A 51 5.40 -11.97 -2.21
C GLU A 51 4.69 -11.20 -1.10
N GLU A 52 5.17 -11.29 0.15
CA GLU A 52 4.62 -10.54 1.28
C GLU A 52 4.82 -9.04 1.09
N ARG A 53 5.99 -8.64 0.61
CA ARG A 53 6.29 -7.24 0.29
C ARG A 53 5.38 -6.71 -0.82
N LEU A 54 5.14 -7.50 -1.87
CA LEU A 54 4.20 -7.16 -2.93
C LEU A 54 2.78 -7.02 -2.39
N SER A 55 2.34 -7.96 -1.54
CA SER A 55 1.03 -7.93 -0.89
C SER A 55 0.86 -6.70 0.01
N TRP A 56 1.86 -6.36 0.81
CA TRP A 56 1.82 -5.17 1.67
C TRP A 56 1.81 -3.88 0.86
N ASN A 57 2.63 -3.80 -0.19
CA ASN A 57 2.66 -2.63 -1.07
C ASN A 57 1.34 -2.47 -1.85
N ALA A 58 0.67 -3.57 -2.21
CA ALA A 58 -0.64 -3.53 -2.83
C ALA A 58 -1.74 -3.03 -1.87
N GLY A 59 -1.58 -3.25 -0.55
CA GLY A 59 -2.47 -2.73 0.48
C GLY A 59 -2.30 -1.24 0.80
N ILE A 60 -1.28 -0.56 0.26
CA ILE A 60 -1.07 0.87 0.45
C ILE A 60 -1.98 1.65 -0.51
N PRO A 61 -2.90 2.50 0.02
CA PRO A 61 -3.75 3.30 -0.85
C PRO A 61 -2.95 4.35 -1.62
N VAL A 62 -3.33 4.58 -2.86
CA VAL A 62 -2.88 5.72 -3.66
C VAL A 62 -3.86 6.86 -3.44
N MET A 63 -3.36 7.98 -2.96
CA MET A 63 -4.15 9.19 -2.71
C MET A 63 -3.71 10.32 -3.62
N GLY A 64 -4.66 11.14 -4.02
CA GLY A 64 -4.37 12.32 -4.80
C GLY A 64 -5.61 13.19 -4.94
N THR A 65 -5.47 14.24 -5.74
CA THR A 65 -6.55 15.18 -6.03
C THR A 65 -6.66 15.41 -7.52
N TYR A 66 -7.83 15.84 -7.96
CA TYR A 66 -8.04 16.43 -9.27
C TYR A 66 -9.02 17.61 -9.15
N THR A 67 -8.97 18.51 -10.13
CA THR A 67 -9.95 19.59 -10.25
C THR A 67 -10.92 19.24 -11.36
N GLY A 68 -12.21 19.35 -11.09
CA GLY A 68 -13.24 19.12 -12.08
C GLY A 68 -13.15 20.11 -13.23
N ASP A 69 -13.41 19.66 -14.45
CA ASP A 69 -13.36 20.44 -15.68
C ASP A 69 -14.76 20.87 -16.20
N GLY A 70 -15.81 20.41 -15.53
CA GLY A 70 -17.20 20.72 -15.90
C GLY A 70 -17.73 19.93 -17.10
N GLN A 71 -16.93 19.04 -17.71
CA GLN A 71 -17.39 18.16 -18.76
C GLN A 71 -18.23 17.00 -18.19
N SER A 72 -18.97 16.31 -19.05
CA SER A 72 -19.78 15.16 -18.63
C SER A 72 -18.98 14.02 -18.01
N SER A 73 -17.68 13.90 -18.36
CA SER A 73 -16.74 12.96 -17.75
C SER A 73 -15.32 13.48 -17.87
N GLN A 74 -14.49 13.14 -16.87
CA GLN A 74 -13.05 13.39 -16.85
C GLN A 74 -12.32 12.11 -16.49
N ARG A 75 -11.25 11.78 -17.22
CA ARG A 75 -10.40 10.63 -16.94
C ARG A 75 -9.26 11.01 -16.04
N ILE A 76 -9.11 10.29 -14.94
CA ILE A 76 -8.02 10.43 -13.98
C ILE A 76 -7.13 9.17 -14.06
N THR A 77 -5.86 9.37 -14.42
CA THR A 77 -4.88 8.29 -14.58
C THR A 77 -4.15 8.04 -13.29
N LEU A 78 -4.17 6.78 -12.82
CA LEU A 78 -3.46 6.29 -11.64
C LEU A 78 -2.26 5.40 -11.99
N GLY A 79 -2.19 4.93 -13.26
CA GLY A 79 -1.21 3.94 -13.72
C GLY A 79 -1.58 2.50 -13.39
N PHE A 80 -2.79 2.27 -12.86
CA PHE A 80 -3.35 0.94 -12.57
C PHE A 80 -4.88 1.02 -12.54
N ARG A 81 -5.53 -0.14 -12.70
CA ARG A 81 -6.98 -0.27 -12.50
C ARG A 81 -7.27 -0.33 -11.00
N PRO A 82 -8.02 0.61 -10.42
CA PRO A 82 -8.36 0.57 -9.01
C PRO A 82 -9.32 -0.58 -8.70
N TYR A 83 -9.04 -1.29 -7.59
CA TYR A 83 -9.87 -2.38 -7.10
C TYR A 83 -10.96 -1.89 -6.13
N PHE A 84 -10.60 -0.97 -5.25
CA PHE A 84 -11.50 -0.42 -4.24
C PHE A 84 -11.10 1.02 -3.89
N GLY A 85 -12.08 1.85 -3.55
CA GLY A 85 -11.78 3.18 -3.05
C GLY A 85 -12.95 4.15 -3.13
N MET A 86 -12.63 5.42 -2.95
CA MET A 86 -13.60 6.49 -2.92
C MET A 86 -13.06 7.80 -3.51
N VAL A 87 -13.97 8.62 -3.96
CA VAL A 87 -13.73 9.99 -4.39
C VAL A 87 -14.72 10.90 -3.69
N PHE A 88 -14.30 12.05 -3.24
CA PHE A 88 -15.17 13.05 -2.63
C PHE A 88 -14.71 14.48 -2.94
N ALA A 89 -15.65 15.38 -3.03
CA ALA A 89 -15.36 16.80 -3.19
C ALA A 89 -14.88 17.39 -1.86
N ILE A 90 -13.79 18.17 -1.90
CA ILE A 90 -13.27 18.88 -0.74
C ILE A 90 -14.20 20.07 -0.44
N ASP A 91 -14.42 20.32 0.84
CA ASP A 91 -15.28 21.42 1.35
C ASP A 91 -16.75 21.34 0.87
N GLN A 92 -17.23 20.16 0.49
CA GLN A 92 -18.62 19.92 0.14
C GLN A 92 -19.26 18.86 1.04
N ALA A 93 -20.58 18.97 1.24
CA ALA A 93 -21.33 17.89 1.89
C ALA A 93 -21.29 16.63 1.02
N VAL A 94 -21.29 15.45 1.62
CA VAL A 94 -21.32 14.15 0.91
C VAL A 94 -22.53 14.08 -0.02
N VAL A 95 -23.67 14.54 0.46
CA VAL A 95 -24.92 14.66 -0.29
C VAL A 95 -25.58 15.99 0.08
N ARG A 96 -26.11 16.66 -0.93
CA ARG A 96 -26.97 17.85 -0.76
C ARG A 96 -28.33 17.55 -1.33
N VAL A 97 -29.39 17.98 -0.67
CA VAL A 97 -30.75 17.87 -1.18
C VAL A 97 -31.18 19.21 -1.78
N SER A 98 -31.73 19.18 -2.99
CA SER A 98 -32.30 20.36 -3.66
C SER A 98 -33.65 19.98 -4.28
N GLY A 99 -34.73 20.45 -3.68
CA GLY A 99 -36.09 20.01 -4.01
C GLY A 99 -36.24 18.50 -3.77
N SER A 100 -36.66 17.76 -4.80
CA SER A 100 -36.76 16.29 -4.77
C SER A 100 -35.48 15.55 -5.21
N ASN A 101 -34.39 16.27 -5.48
CA ASN A 101 -33.16 15.68 -6.00
C ASN A 101 -32.07 15.58 -4.95
N ALA A 102 -31.34 14.47 -4.95
CA ALA A 102 -30.09 14.28 -4.22
C ALA A 102 -28.91 14.64 -5.12
N ILE A 103 -28.06 15.56 -4.67
CA ILE A 103 -26.82 15.97 -5.33
C ILE A 103 -25.67 15.26 -4.63
N LEU A 104 -24.92 14.44 -5.37
CA LEU A 104 -23.88 13.57 -4.84
C LEU A 104 -22.50 14.18 -5.10
N PHE A 105 -21.72 14.35 -4.03
CA PHE A 105 -20.32 14.84 -4.05
C PHE A 105 -19.32 13.78 -3.59
N THR A 106 -19.79 12.55 -3.45
CA THR A 106 -18.97 11.39 -3.09
C THR A 106 -19.40 10.20 -3.92
N ALA A 107 -18.41 9.41 -4.32
CA ALA A 107 -18.63 8.17 -5.07
C ALA A 107 -17.65 7.09 -4.59
N PHE A 108 -18.07 5.84 -4.75
CA PHE A 108 -17.33 4.65 -4.31
C PHE A 108 -17.12 3.71 -5.49
N LEU A 109 -15.98 3.03 -5.44
CA LEU A 109 -15.64 1.97 -6.38
C LEU A 109 -15.29 0.72 -5.59
N GLY A 110 -15.78 -0.41 -6.02
CA GLY A 110 -15.50 -1.71 -5.42
C GLY A 110 -15.32 -2.80 -6.47
N PRO A 111 -14.94 -4.02 -6.06
CA PRO A 111 -14.64 -5.12 -6.98
C PRO A 111 -15.83 -5.53 -7.87
N ASN A 112 -17.03 -5.35 -7.37
CA ASN A 112 -18.28 -5.74 -8.07
C ASN A 112 -18.97 -4.57 -8.79
N GLY A 113 -18.35 -3.40 -8.83
CA GLY A 113 -18.89 -2.22 -9.50
C GLY A 113 -18.62 -0.92 -8.75
N ALA A 114 -19.22 0.15 -9.22
CA ALA A 114 -19.10 1.47 -8.66
C ALA A 114 -20.45 2.08 -8.34
N SER A 115 -20.49 3.02 -7.39
CA SER A 115 -21.63 3.90 -7.23
C SER A 115 -21.75 4.85 -8.43
N ILE A 116 -22.90 5.49 -8.59
CA ILE A 116 -23.04 6.54 -9.62
C ILE A 116 -22.01 7.64 -9.34
N GLY A 117 -21.39 8.17 -10.39
CA GLY A 117 -20.41 9.25 -10.33
C GLY A 117 -18.99 8.87 -10.68
N VAL A 118 -18.64 7.59 -10.63
CA VAL A 118 -17.32 7.10 -11.05
C VAL A 118 -17.42 5.75 -11.74
N SER A 119 -16.43 5.41 -12.56
CA SER A 119 -16.22 4.05 -13.05
C SER A 119 -14.72 3.74 -13.14
N ALA A 120 -14.33 2.49 -12.90
CA ALA A 120 -12.97 2.05 -13.10
C ALA A 120 -12.64 1.85 -14.58
N ASN A 121 -11.42 2.20 -14.97
CA ASN A 121 -10.83 1.85 -16.26
C ASN A 121 -9.46 1.19 -16.05
N GLU A 122 -8.80 0.72 -17.12
CA GLU A 122 -7.55 -0.05 -17.02
C GLU A 122 -6.39 0.73 -16.38
N THR A 123 -6.41 2.07 -16.45
CA THR A 123 -5.31 2.92 -15.99
C THR A 123 -5.69 3.87 -14.86
N GLY A 124 -6.96 3.82 -14.40
CA GLY A 124 -7.47 4.73 -13.38
C GLY A 124 -8.99 4.68 -13.29
N PHE A 125 -9.61 5.85 -13.25
CA PHE A 125 -11.07 5.98 -13.18
C PHE A 125 -11.57 7.16 -14.00
N ASP A 126 -12.85 7.09 -14.36
CA ASP A 126 -13.58 8.19 -14.98
C ASP A 126 -14.56 8.77 -13.94
N ALA A 127 -14.54 10.10 -13.79
CA ALA A 127 -15.44 10.86 -12.92
C ALA A 127 -16.50 11.55 -13.74
N TYR A 128 -17.77 11.51 -13.29
CA TYR A 128 -18.91 11.98 -14.07
C TYR A 128 -19.60 13.19 -13.46
N TYR A 129 -20.07 14.06 -14.34
CA TYR A 129 -20.93 15.18 -14.01
C TYR A 129 -22.24 15.10 -14.82
N THR A 130 -23.36 15.11 -14.12
CA THR A 130 -24.70 15.16 -14.75
C THR A 130 -25.49 16.30 -14.15
N PRO A 131 -25.57 17.46 -14.83
CA PRO A 131 -26.27 18.64 -14.31
C PRO A 131 -27.78 18.47 -14.21
N THR A 132 -28.34 17.52 -14.98
CA THR A 132 -29.77 17.20 -14.97
C THR A 132 -30.02 15.94 -14.17
N ALA A 133 -31.01 15.97 -13.28
CA ALA A 133 -31.32 14.83 -12.44
C ALA A 133 -31.79 13.62 -13.26
N ILE A 134 -31.21 12.47 -12.99
CA ILE A 134 -31.61 11.17 -13.51
C ILE A 134 -32.14 10.34 -12.33
N GLY A 135 -33.42 10.00 -12.34
CA GLY A 135 -34.04 9.27 -11.24
C GLY A 135 -33.92 9.97 -9.88
N GLY A 136 -34.04 11.31 -9.85
CA GLY A 136 -33.91 12.12 -8.63
C GLY A 136 -32.46 12.30 -8.12
N ARG A 137 -31.44 11.98 -8.93
CA ARG A 137 -30.03 12.07 -8.54
C ARG A 137 -29.25 12.94 -9.53
N ILE A 138 -28.41 13.81 -8.99
CA ILE A 138 -27.44 14.62 -9.73
C ILE A 138 -26.05 14.18 -9.29
N THR A 139 -25.20 13.88 -10.25
CA THR A 139 -23.83 13.43 -10.00
C THR A 139 -22.87 14.58 -10.17
N ASN A 140 -22.23 15.02 -9.10
CA ASN A 140 -21.31 16.15 -9.07
C ASN A 140 -19.88 15.68 -8.75
N MET A 141 -19.33 14.77 -9.56
CA MET A 141 -17.96 14.29 -9.39
C MET A 141 -16.97 14.95 -10.35
N ASN A 142 -17.44 15.85 -11.21
CA ASN A 142 -16.59 16.59 -12.16
C ASN A 142 -17.11 18.01 -12.43
N VAL A 143 -17.59 18.71 -11.41
CA VAL A 143 -18.01 20.12 -11.52
C VAL A 143 -16.79 21.00 -11.68
N SER A 144 -16.86 21.97 -12.59
CA SER A 144 -15.77 22.93 -12.85
C SER A 144 -15.29 23.60 -11.56
N GLU A 145 -13.98 23.70 -11.40
CA GLU A 145 -13.26 24.38 -10.30
C GLU A 145 -13.41 23.72 -8.90
N ILE A 146 -14.23 22.68 -8.75
CA ILE A 146 -14.26 21.91 -7.50
C ILE A 146 -13.07 20.97 -7.45
N VAL A 147 -12.40 20.95 -6.30
CA VAL A 147 -11.30 20.03 -6.03
C VAL A 147 -11.86 18.76 -5.38
N TYR A 148 -11.47 17.63 -5.92
CA TYR A 148 -11.84 16.30 -5.44
C TYR A 148 -10.61 15.59 -4.91
N GLN A 149 -10.77 14.85 -3.80
CA GLN A 149 -9.77 13.93 -3.29
C GLN A 149 -10.18 12.51 -3.60
N TYR A 150 -9.22 11.67 -3.97
CA TYR A 150 -9.43 10.24 -4.13
C TYR A 150 -8.50 9.43 -3.25
N ILE A 151 -8.98 8.23 -2.87
CA ILE A 151 -8.23 7.21 -2.14
C ILE A 151 -8.56 5.88 -2.81
N PHE A 152 -7.57 5.25 -3.45
CA PHE A 152 -7.77 3.99 -4.18
C PHE A 152 -6.72 2.94 -3.82
N PHE A 153 -7.15 1.71 -3.75
CA PHE A 153 -6.33 0.51 -3.62
C PHE A 153 -6.19 -0.19 -4.97
N ARG A 154 -5.06 -0.87 -5.13
CA ARG A 154 -4.73 -1.68 -6.31
C ARG A 154 -5.38 -3.05 -6.24
#